data_f91b87e2f3079f804003361a915d8879
#
_entry.id   f91b87e2f3079f804003361a915d8879
#
_cell.length_a   1.000
_cell.length_b   1.000
_cell.length_c   1.000
_cell.angle_alpha   90.00
_cell.angle_beta   90.00
_cell.angle_gamma   90.00
#
_symmetry.space_group_name_H-M   'P 1'
#
loop_
_entity.id
_entity.type
_entity.pdbx_description
1 polymer ?
#
loop_
_entity_poly.entity_id
_entity_poly.type
_entity_poly.pdbx_seq_one_letter_code
_entity_poly.pdbx_strand_id
1 'polypeptide(L)'
;LAANPDDPKFGPPGSFHHWGEPLFGHYRDDDPYVIRKHVQMLTDAGVDVWFFDVTNALTYDPVRDAILKVLDDVKASGQKTPKISFLANSASAKTVEHIYKTFYKPGKARDHWFLWGGKPLILTPPDGLGDEIKNFFTIRHSWAWTKDQKWFGDGRDKWPWLDHTPQTPGWHESPDKPEQIVVCAAEHPISNIGRSFHDGQQPPPDERRTEAGLYFAE
;
A
#
# COMPACT_ATOMS: atom_id res chain seq x y z
N LEU A 1 -20.02 10.28 -6.22
CA LEU A 1 -20.23 11.71 -6.00
C LEU A 1 -20.29 12.48 -7.31
N ALA A 2 -19.25 12.51 -8.12
CA ALA A 2 -19.20 13.31 -9.35
C ALA A 2 -20.34 12.99 -10.34
N ALA A 3 -20.79 11.72 -10.38
CA ALA A 3 -21.88 11.29 -11.26
C ALA A 3 -23.28 11.61 -10.70
N ASN A 4 -23.42 11.72 -9.39
CA ASN A 4 -24.67 12.04 -8.71
C ASN A 4 -24.41 12.68 -7.34
N PRO A 5 -24.07 13.98 -7.31
CA PRO A 5 -23.70 14.68 -6.08
C PRO A 5 -24.88 14.83 -5.09
N ASP A 6 -26.11 14.75 -5.57
CA ASP A 6 -27.32 14.92 -4.78
C ASP A 6 -27.90 13.62 -4.23
N ASP A 7 -27.20 12.49 -4.41
CA ASP A 7 -27.66 11.20 -3.86
C ASP A 7 -27.68 11.26 -2.32
N PRO A 8 -28.84 11.03 -1.66
CA PRO A 8 -29.01 11.16 -0.21
C PRO A 8 -28.01 10.34 0.63
N LYS A 9 -27.47 9.26 0.08
CA LYS A 9 -26.46 8.43 0.77
C LYS A 9 -25.16 9.18 1.04
N PHE A 10 -24.89 10.27 0.34
CA PHE A 10 -23.70 11.11 0.55
C PHE A 10 -23.94 12.24 1.57
N GLY A 11 -25.12 12.31 2.20
CA GLY A 11 -25.49 13.38 3.11
C GLY A 11 -26.01 14.63 2.40
N PRO A 12 -26.40 15.66 3.17
CA PRO A 12 -26.93 16.90 2.61
C PRO A 12 -25.88 17.66 1.79
N PRO A 13 -26.32 18.58 0.90
CA PRO A 13 -25.40 19.45 0.17
C PRO A 13 -24.42 20.14 1.12
N GLY A 14 -23.14 20.15 0.76
CA GLY A 14 -22.05 20.70 1.57
C GLY A 14 -21.45 19.73 2.59
N SER A 15 -21.94 18.48 2.68
CA SER A 15 -21.26 17.44 3.47
C SER A 15 -19.87 17.18 2.93
N PHE A 16 -18.92 16.98 3.84
CA PHE A 16 -17.54 16.70 3.49
C PHE A 16 -17.37 15.24 3.05
N HIS A 17 -16.84 15.03 1.84
CA HIS A 17 -16.67 13.71 1.24
C HIS A 17 -15.24 13.41 0.78
N HIS A 18 -14.29 14.31 1.08
CA HIS A 18 -12.88 14.19 0.72
C HIS A 18 -12.02 14.92 1.76
N TRP A 19 -10.75 14.59 1.83
CA TRP A 19 -9.82 15.18 2.79
C TRP A 19 -9.37 16.59 2.41
N GLY A 20 -9.39 16.88 1.12
CA GLY A 20 -8.97 18.16 0.56
C GLY A 20 -8.97 18.09 -0.96
N GLU A 21 -8.66 19.20 -1.60
CA GLU A 21 -8.50 19.25 -3.04
C GLU A 21 -7.12 18.71 -3.41
N PRO A 22 -7.03 17.66 -4.25
CA PRO A 22 -5.76 17.16 -4.75
C PRO A 22 -5.02 18.19 -5.62
N LEU A 23 -3.69 18.04 -5.76
CA LEU A 23 -2.86 18.91 -6.58
C LEU A 23 -3.36 19.06 -8.03
N PHE A 24 -3.98 18.01 -8.58
CA PHE A 24 -4.54 18.00 -9.93
C PHE A 24 -6.06 18.25 -9.98
N GLY A 25 -6.63 18.85 -8.91
CA GLY A 25 -8.08 18.97 -8.76
C GLY A 25 -8.75 17.63 -8.46
N HIS A 26 -10.08 17.59 -8.49
CA HIS A 26 -10.83 16.33 -8.33
C HIS A 26 -10.82 15.56 -9.65
N TYR A 27 -10.33 14.33 -9.61
CA TYR A 27 -10.17 13.46 -10.78
C TYR A 27 -10.76 12.07 -10.54
N ARG A 28 -10.88 11.30 -11.59
CA ARG A 28 -11.22 9.88 -11.51
C ARG A 28 -9.94 9.06 -11.34
N ASP A 29 -10.01 7.99 -10.56
CA ASP A 29 -8.86 7.12 -10.29
C ASP A 29 -8.32 6.42 -11.56
N ASP A 30 -9.11 6.36 -12.62
CA ASP A 30 -8.76 5.80 -13.93
C ASP A 30 -8.31 6.85 -14.95
N ASP A 31 -8.13 8.12 -14.56
CA ASP A 31 -7.66 9.18 -15.46
C ASP A 31 -6.19 8.96 -15.85
N PRO A 32 -5.91 8.69 -17.13
CA PRO A 32 -4.56 8.34 -17.58
C PRO A 32 -3.56 9.50 -17.47
N TYR A 33 -4.02 10.76 -17.52
CA TYR A 33 -3.14 11.91 -17.31
C TYR A 33 -2.66 11.97 -15.87
N VAL A 34 -3.57 11.86 -14.92
CA VAL A 34 -3.24 11.89 -13.49
C VAL A 34 -2.37 10.70 -13.09
N ILE A 35 -2.73 9.49 -13.56
CA ILE A 35 -1.92 8.29 -13.34
C ILE A 35 -0.49 8.52 -13.86
N ARG A 36 -0.32 9.04 -15.07
CA ARG A 36 1.01 9.33 -15.65
C ARG A 36 1.80 10.33 -14.81
N LYS A 37 1.15 11.36 -14.29
CA LYS A 37 1.78 12.34 -13.39
C LYS A 37 2.24 11.68 -12.09
N HIS A 38 1.41 10.84 -11.48
CA HIS A 38 1.78 10.09 -10.28
C HIS A 38 2.94 9.12 -10.56
N VAL A 39 2.92 8.40 -11.67
CA VAL A 39 4.03 7.52 -12.09
C VAL A 39 5.33 8.31 -12.17
N GLN A 40 5.32 9.47 -12.85
CA GLN A 40 6.49 10.31 -12.99
C GLN A 40 6.99 10.81 -11.63
N MET A 41 6.13 11.46 -10.86
CA MET A 41 6.50 12.07 -9.57
C MET A 41 7.06 11.06 -8.58
N LEU A 42 6.43 9.88 -8.48
CA LEU A 42 6.87 8.85 -7.54
C LEU A 42 8.15 8.14 -8.03
N THR A 43 8.31 7.96 -9.34
CA THR A 43 9.56 7.43 -9.90
C THR A 43 10.72 8.41 -9.69
N ASP A 44 10.50 9.71 -9.90
CA ASP A 44 11.50 10.76 -9.67
C ASP A 44 11.86 10.87 -8.18
N ALA A 45 10.92 10.59 -7.29
CA ALA A 45 11.14 10.49 -5.85
C ALA A 45 11.84 9.20 -5.40
N GLY A 46 12.16 8.28 -6.33
CA GLY A 46 12.86 7.04 -6.02
C GLY A 46 11.97 5.91 -5.52
N VAL A 47 10.66 5.96 -5.74
CA VAL A 47 9.74 4.89 -5.38
C VAL A 47 9.88 3.73 -6.37
N ASP A 48 10.34 2.58 -5.88
CA ASP A 48 10.57 1.39 -6.70
C ASP A 48 9.36 0.47 -6.82
N VAL A 49 8.45 0.50 -5.83
CA VAL A 49 7.32 -0.45 -5.75
C VAL A 49 6.05 0.25 -5.32
N TRP A 50 4.95 -0.07 -5.99
CA TRP A 50 3.60 0.28 -5.59
C TRP A 50 2.86 -0.95 -5.08
N PHE A 51 2.28 -0.83 -3.88
CA PHE A 51 1.40 -1.85 -3.34
C PHE A 51 -0.05 -1.44 -3.57
N PHE A 52 -0.78 -2.22 -4.36
CA PHE A 52 -2.22 -2.04 -4.49
C PHE A 52 -2.91 -2.49 -3.21
N ASP A 53 -3.53 -1.56 -2.53
CA ASP A 53 -4.28 -1.84 -1.31
C ASP A 53 -5.62 -2.51 -1.65
N VAL A 54 -5.72 -3.79 -1.33
CA VAL A 54 -6.91 -4.61 -1.45
C VAL A 54 -7.31 -5.20 -0.09
N THR A 55 -6.94 -4.51 0.98
CA THR A 55 -7.17 -4.96 2.37
C THR A 55 -8.64 -5.07 2.72
N ASN A 56 -9.51 -4.39 2.00
CA ASN A 56 -10.97 -4.43 2.12
C ASN A 56 -11.64 -5.54 1.27
N ALA A 57 -10.85 -6.46 0.69
CA ALA A 57 -11.30 -7.54 -0.20
C ALA A 57 -11.87 -7.07 -1.56
N LEU A 58 -11.63 -5.83 -1.95
CA LEU A 58 -11.97 -5.29 -3.27
C LEU A 58 -10.69 -5.12 -4.08
N THR A 59 -10.65 -5.65 -5.30
CA THR A 59 -9.44 -5.67 -6.14
C THR A 59 -9.35 -4.52 -7.14
N TYR A 60 -10.42 -3.73 -7.30
CA TYR A 60 -10.48 -2.55 -8.15
C TYR A 60 -9.90 -2.77 -9.56
N ASP A 61 -10.22 -3.92 -10.16
CA ASP A 61 -9.62 -4.40 -11.40
C ASP A 61 -9.60 -3.35 -12.54
N PRO A 62 -10.67 -2.56 -12.79
CA PRO A 62 -10.63 -1.52 -13.83
C PRO A 62 -9.59 -0.42 -13.57
N VAL A 63 -9.43 0.02 -12.32
CA VAL A 63 -8.44 1.04 -11.93
C VAL A 63 -7.03 0.48 -12.06
N ARG A 64 -6.81 -0.74 -11.55
CA ARG A 64 -5.55 -1.46 -11.73
C ARG A 64 -5.16 -1.56 -13.22
N ASP A 65 -6.09 -2.00 -14.07
CA ASP A 65 -5.82 -2.19 -15.50
C ASP A 65 -5.54 -0.85 -16.20
N ALA A 66 -6.18 0.25 -15.79
CA ALA A 66 -5.85 1.59 -16.26
C ALA A 66 -4.44 2.02 -15.86
N ILE A 67 -4.04 1.77 -14.60
CA ILE A 67 -2.69 2.05 -14.13
C ILE A 67 -1.65 1.23 -14.92
N LEU A 68 -1.87 -0.07 -15.10
CA LEU A 68 -0.95 -0.93 -15.85
C LEU A 68 -0.76 -0.48 -17.29
N LYS A 69 -1.83 -0.04 -17.95
CA LYS A 69 -1.72 0.53 -19.30
C LYS A 69 -0.81 1.75 -19.33
N VAL A 70 -0.92 2.64 -18.36
CA VAL A 70 -0.04 3.81 -18.26
C VAL A 70 1.40 3.40 -17.98
N LEU A 71 1.63 2.41 -17.11
CA LEU A 71 2.97 1.88 -16.84
C LEU A 71 3.61 1.29 -18.11
N ASP A 72 2.83 0.55 -18.93
CA ASP A 72 3.29 0.03 -20.22
C ASP A 72 3.68 1.16 -21.19
N ASP A 73 2.83 2.21 -21.29
CA ASP A 73 3.10 3.36 -22.15
C ASP A 73 4.36 4.14 -21.72
N VAL A 74 4.55 4.33 -20.40
CA VAL A 74 5.72 5.01 -19.85
C VAL A 74 6.98 4.18 -20.09
N LYS A 75 6.92 2.87 -19.86
CA LYS A 75 8.03 1.94 -20.13
C LYS A 75 8.38 1.90 -21.62
N ALA A 76 7.37 1.88 -22.49
CA ALA A 76 7.59 1.90 -23.94
C ALA A 76 8.27 3.18 -24.43
N SER A 77 8.14 4.29 -23.69
CA SER A 77 8.85 5.55 -23.96
C SER A 77 10.30 5.55 -23.43
N GLY A 78 10.78 4.43 -22.89
CA GLY A 78 12.13 4.29 -22.34
C GLY A 78 12.33 4.83 -20.91
N GLN A 79 11.23 5.20 -20.24
CA GLN A 79 11.26 5.71 -18.87
C GLN A 79 11.14 4.57 -17.85
N LYS A 80 11.69 4.80 -16.67
CA LYS A 80 11.51 3.90 -15.53
C LYS A 80 10.08 3.95 -15.02
N THR A 81 9.63 2.84 -14.47
CA THR A 81 8.34 2.73 -13.78
C THR A 81 8.51 1.95 -12.49
N PRO A 82 7.72 2.23 -11.45
CA PRO A 82 7.69 1.37 -10.28
C PRO A 82 7.20 -0.03 -10.67
N LYS A 83 7.61 -1.01 -9.90
CA LYS A 83 7.04 -2.35 -9.92
C LYS A 83 5.76 -2.36 -9.11
N ILE A 84 4.97 -3.42 -9.22
CA ILE A 84 3.71 -3.57 -8.49
C ILE A 84 3.69 -4.84 -7.64
N SER A 85 2.96 -4.75 -6.55
CA SER A 85 2.55 -5.86 -5.70
C SER A 85 1.16 -5.57 -5.11
N PHE A 86 0.66 -6.45 -4.25
CA PHE A 86 -0.64 -6.29 -3.59
C PHE A 86 -0.51 -6.45 -2.09
N LEU A 87 -1.34 -5.70 -1.37
CA LEU A 87 -1.53 -5.82 0.07
C LEU A 87 -2.96 -6.26 0.36
N ALA A 88 -3.14 -7.49 0.83
CA ALA A 88 -4.44 -8.09 1.17
C ALA A 88 -4.56 -8.38 2.66
N ASN A 89 -5.77 -8.21 3.22
CA ASN A 89 -6.07 -8.55 4.62
C ASN A 89 -7.46 -9.17 4.80
N SER A 90 -8.55 -8.43 4.58
CA SER A 90 -9.90 -8.97 4.73
C SER A 90 -10.16 -10.07 3.71
N ALA A 91 -10.73 -11.18 4.17
CA ALA A 91 -10.95 -12.38 3.35
C ALA A 91 -9.69 -12.75 2.51
N SER A 92 -8.49 -12.59 3.09
CA SER A 92 -7.19 -12.61 2.41
C SER A 92 -7.02 -13.80 1.47
N ALA A 93 -7.36 -15.02 1.91
CA ALA A 93 -7.21 -16.22 1.09
C ALA A 93 -8.02 -16.14 -0.22
N LYS A 94 -9.29 -15.69 -0.15
CA LYS A 94 -10.14 -15.52 -1.33
C LYS A 94 -9.67 -14.39 -2.23
N THR A 95 -9.25 -13.27 -1.63
CA THR A 95 -8.74 -12.10 -2.35
C THR A 95 -7.46 -12.46 -3.11
N VAL A 96 -6.51 -13.12 -2.46
CA VAL A 96 -5.27 -13.58 -3.07
C VAL A 96 -5.52 -14.63 -4.15
N GLU A 97 -6.43 -15.59 -3.91
CA GLU A 97 -6.82 -16.58 -4.92
C GLU A 97 -7.42 -15.92 -6.17
N HIS A 98 -8.27 -14.90 -5.99
CA HIS A 98 -8.81 -14.12 -7.10
C HIS A 98 -7.69 -13.42 -7.90
N ILE A 99 -6.81 -12.68 -7.22
CA ILE A 99 -5.66 -12.00 -7.83
C ILE A 99 -4.76 -13.01 -8.54
N TYR A 100 -4.45 -14.13 -7.91
CA TYR A 100 -3.66 -15.18 -8.54
C TYR A 100 -4.28 -15.68 -9.83
N LYS A 101 -5.56 -16.07 -9.80
CA LYS A 101 -6.28 -16.63 -10.96
C LYS A 101 -6.48 -15.64 -12.10
N THR A 102 -6.75 -14.36 -11.77
CA THR A 102 -7.14 -13.36 -12.76
C THR A 102 -5.99 -12.49 -13.26
N PHE A 103 -4.90 -12.42 -12.51
CA PHE A 103 -3.76 -11.55 -12.81
C PHE A 103 -2.45 -12.31 -12.97
N TYR A 104 -1.98 -13.02 -11.93
CA TYR A 104 -0.66 -13.66 -11.96
C TYR A 104 -0.60 -14.93 -12.80
N LYS A 105 -1.55 -15.85 -12.66
CA LYS A 105 -1.56 -17.11 -13.39
C LYS A 105 -1.66 -16.92 -14.92
N PRO A 106 -2.45 -15.97 -15.45
CA PRO A 106 -2.42 -15.62 -16.86
C PRO A 106 -1.16 -14.87 -17.32
N GLY A 107 -0.31 -14.43 -16.42
CA GLY A 107 0.90 -13.66 -16.72
C GLY A 107 0.65 -12.20 -17.10
N LYS A 108 -0.46 -11.60 -16.67
CA LYS A 108 -0.78 -10.20 -16.98
C LYS A 108 0.30 -9.27 -16.41
N ALA A 109 0.78 -8.35 -17.23
CA ALA A 109 1.74 -7.31 -16.84
C ALA A 109 2.98 -7.85 -16.10
N ARG A 110 3.47 -9.02 -16.51
CA ARG A 110 4.57 -9.74 -15.84
C ARG A 110 5.81 -8.89 -15.65
N ASP A 111 6.08 -8.01 -16.58
CA ASP A 111 7.23 -7.10 -16.55
C ASP A 111 7.16 -6.05 -15.45
N HIS A 112 5.99 -5.83 -14.87
CA HIS A 112 5.77 -4.90 -13.76
C HIS A 112 5.73 -5.59 -12.40
N TRP A 113 5.77 -6.93 -12.31
CA TRP A 113 5.73 -7.60 -11.02
C TRP A 113 6.97 -7.28 -10.18
N PHE A 114 6.76 -6.98 -8.91
CA PHE A 114 7.84 -6.89 -7.96
C PHE A 114 8.22 -8.29 -7.49
N LEU A 115 9.48 -8.65 -7.69
CA LEU A 115 10.02 -9.95 -7.31
C LEU A 115 10.87 -9.80 -6.04
N TRP A 116 10.67 -10.69 -5.08
CA TRP A 116 11.47 -10.80 -3.88
C TRP A 116 11.90 -12.26 -3.68
N GLY A 117 13.21 -12.50 -3.55
CA GLY A 117 13.71 -13.86 -3.52
C GLY A 117 13.42 -14.67 -4.79
N GLY A 118 13.31 -14.01 -5.95
CA GLY A 118 13.06 -14.65 -7.25
C GLY A 118 11.60 -15.00 -7.56
N LYS A 119 10.66 -14.72 -6.64
CA LYS A 119 9.22 -14.92 -6.80
C LYS A 119 8.46 -13.61 -6.69
N PRO A 120 7.25 -13.49 -7.29
CA PRO A 120 6.40 -12.33 -7.03
C PRO A 120 6.13 -12.18 -5.54
N LEU A 121 6.31 -10.95 -5.03
CA LEU A 121 5.95 -10.64 -3.64
C LEU A 121 4.44 -10.42 -3.54
N ILE A 122 3.87 -10.87 -2.44
CA ILE A 122 2.52 -10.49 -2.00
C ILE A 122 2.50 -10.26 -0.48
N LEU A 123 1.87 -9.17 -0.06
CA LEU A 123 1.68 -8.86 1.35
C LEU A 123 0.31 -9.37 1.80
N THR A 124 0.29 -10.42 2.62
CA THR A 124 -0.96 -11.06 3.06
C THR A 124 -0.74 -11.94 4.28
N PRO A 125 -1.76 -12.15 5.14
CA PRO A 125 -1.76 -13.28 6.06
C PRO A 125 -1.60 -14.60 5.31
N PRO A 126 -0.73 -15.53 5.75
CA PRO A 126 -0.47 -16.77 5.05
C PRO A 126 -1.57 -17.84 5.24
N ASP A 127 -2.50 -17.59 6.16
CA ASP A 127 -3.52 -18.57 6.54
C ASP A 127 -4.57 -18.76 5.44
N GLY A 128 -4.98 -20.03 5.25
CA GLY A 128 -6.00 -20.40 4.27
C GLY A 128 -5.56 -20.38 2.80
N LEU A 129 -4.31 -20.04 2.51
CA LEU A 129 -3.76 -20.10 1.15
C LEU A 129 -3.45 -21.56 0.77
N GLY A 130 -3.83 -21.95 -0.45
CA GLY A 130 -3.47 -23.25 -1.03
C GLY A 130 -1.98 -23.35 -1.40
N ASP A 131 -1.47 -24.57 -1.50
CA ASP A 131 -0.04 -24.82 -1.75
C ASP A 131 0.46 -24.26 -3.09
N GLU A 132 -0.37 -24.30 -4.14
CA GLU A 132 -0.03 -23.70 -5.45
C GLU A 132 0.31 -22.21 -5.28
N ILE A 133 -0.48 -21.47 -4.51
CA ILE A 133 -0.32 -20.04 -4.24
C ILE A 133 0.91 -19.81 -3.36
N LYS A 134 1.06 -20.58 -2.28
CA LYS A 134 2.23 -20.49 -1.39
C LYS A 134 3.55 -20.75 -2.11
N ASN A 135 3.55 -21.68 -3.06
CA ASN A 135 4.74 -21.99 -3.85
C ASN A 135 5.04 -20.94 -4.92
N PHE A 136 4.02 -20.24 -5.41
CA PHE A 136 4.17 -19.21 -6.44
C PHE A 136 4.71 -17.90 -5.91
N PHE A 137 4.25 -17.46 -4.74
CA PHE A 137 4.62 -16.17 -4.16
C PHE A 137 5.74 -16.26 -3.12
N THR A 138 6.47 -15.18 -2.97
CA THR A 138 7.08 -14.81 -1.69
C THR A 138 6.02 -14.08 -0.88
N ILE A 139 5.71 -14.58 0.32
CA ILE A 139 4.64 -14.06 1.17
C ILE A 139 5.26 -13.34 2.36
N ARG A 140 4.79 -12.10 2.63
CA ARG A 140 5.10 -11.37 3.86
C ARG A 140 3.79 -10.88 4.47
N HIS A 141 3.67 -10.99 5.78
CA HIS A 141 2.48 -10.52 6.50
C HIS A 141 2.69 -9.07 6.92
N SER A 142 1.84 -8.18 6.44
CA SER A 142 2.01 -6.73 6.55
C SER A 142 0.95 -6.03 7.40
N TRP A 143 -0.13 -6.73 7.77
CA TRP A 143 -1.21 -6.07 8.51
C TRP A 143 -0.78 -5.71 9.93
N ALA A 144 -1.08 -4.45 10.29
CA ALA A 144 -0.90 -3.81 11.57
C ALA A 144 0.55 -3.43 11.91
N TRP A 145 0.73 -2.99 13.11
CA TRP A 145 1.97 -2.49 13.70
C TRP A 145 2.65 -3.55 14.54
N THR A 146 3.94 -3.39 14.79
CA THR A 146 4.74 -4.43 15.43
C THR A 146 4.52 -4.52 16.93
N LYS A 147 4.55 -3.38 17.62
CA LYS A 147 4.37 -3.34 19.07
C LYS A 147 2.96 -3.75 19.44
N ASP A 148 2.83 -4.61 20.44
CA ASP A 148 1.56 -5.10 20.99
C ASP A 148 0.70 -5.93 20.02
N GLN A 149 1.21 -6.22 18.81
CA GLN A 149 0.53 -7.09 17.84
C GLN A 149 1.03 -8.52 17.94
N LYS A 150 0.19 -9.42 18.43
CA LYS A 150 0.55 -10.84 18.61
C LYS A 150 0.94 -11.55 17.30
N TRP A 151 0.41 -11.12 16.16
CA TRP A 151 0.73 -11.71 14.88
C TRP A 151 2.15 -11.42 14.40
N PHE A 152 2.79 -10.37 14.90
CA PHE A 152 4.16 -10.04 14.52
C PHE A 152 5.16 -11.09 15.03
N GLY A 153 4.96 -11.61 16.25
CA GLY A 153 5.83 -12.61 16.84
C GLY A 153 7.27 -12.10 16.98
N ASP A 154 8.18 -12.84 16.38
CA ASP A 154 9.61 -12.48 16.33
C ASP A 154 10.00 -11.60 15.12
N GLY A 155 9.06 -11.32 14.24
CA GLY A 155 9.28 -10.53 13.01
C GLY A 155 9.61 -11.35 11.77
N ARG A 156 9.69 -12.67 11.88
CA ARG A 156 9.97 -13.52 10.74
C ARG A 156 8.82 -13.53 9.74
N ASP A 157 9.14 -13.28 8.44
CA ASP A 157 8.16 -13.15 7.35
C ASP A 157 7.15 -12.02 7.56
N LYS A 158 7.53 -10.97 8.29
CA LYS A 158 6.69 -9.81 8.56
C LYS A 158 7.25 -8.56 7.88
N TRP A 159 6.35 -7.86 7.21
CA TRP A 159 6.61 -6.54 6.64
C TRP A 159 5.51 -5.59 7.11
N PRO A 160 5.58 -5.10 8.34
CA PRO A 160 4.54 -4.22 8.88
C PRO A 160 4.45 -2.93 8.07
N TRP A 161 3.24 -2.38 7.97
CA TRP A 161 3.00 -1.10 7.30
C TRP A 161 2.90 0.07 8.30
N LEU A 162 2.81 -0.24 9.58
CA LEU A 162 2.85 0.69 10.70
C LEU A 162 3.75 0.14 11.80
N ASP A 163 4.46 1.02 12.50
CA ASP A 163 5.23 0.66 13.69
C ASP A 163 5.43 1.85 14.61
N HIS A 164 5.74 1.57 15.86
CA HIS A 164 6.21 2.53 16.84
C HIS A 164 7.67 2.91 16.60
N THR A 165 8.08 4.05 17.14
CA THR A 165 9.50 4.42 17.24
C THR A 165 10.11 3.89 18.57
N PRO A 166 11.29 3.24 18.53
CA PRO A 166 12.04 2.79 17.36
C PRO A 166 11.36 1.63 16.64
N GLN A 167 11.47 1.61 15.32
CA GLN A 167 10.85 0.59 14.48
C GLN A 167 11.51 -0.77 14.66
N THR A 168 10.71 -1.84 14.48
CA THR A 168 11.17 -3.22 14.55
C THR A 168 11.19 -3.82 13.14
N PRO A 169 12.36 -4.07 12.54
CA PRO A 169 12.42 -4.61 11.19
C PRO A 169 11.86 -6.02 11.09
N GLY A 170 11.15 -6.29 9.99
CA GLY A 170 10.85 -7.66 9.59
C GLY A 170 12.04 -8.34 8.92
N TRP A 171 12.08 -9.67 8.99
CA TRP A 171 13.16 -10.48 8.46
C TRP A 171 12.68 -11.85 7.96
N HIS A 172 13.51 -12.56 7.22
CA HIS A 172 13.24 -13.93 6.75
C HIS A 172 14.28 -14.94 7.23
N GLU A 173 15.54 -14.73 6.90
CA GLU A 173 16.61 -15.66 7.23
C GLU A 173 17.04 -15.54 8.69
N SER A 174 17.28 -14.32 9.15
CA SER A 174 17.77 -14.00 10.48
C SER A 174 17.46 -12.56 10.84
N PRO A 175 17.27 -12.23 12.15
CA PRO A 175 17.11 -10.86 12.61
C PRO A 175 18.26 -9.92 12.22
N ASP A 176 19.46 -10.47 12.03
CA ASP A 176 20.65 -9.70 11.60
C ASP A 176 20.62 -9.34 10.12
N LYS A 177 19.65 -9.89 9.38
CA LYS A 177 19.40 -9.60 7.97
C LYS A 177 17.98 -9.07 7.77
N PRO A 178 17.73 -7.83 8.20
CA PRO A 178 16.40 -7.23 8.05
C PRO A 178 16.05 -7.06 6.56
N GLU A 179 14.79 -7.26 6.23
CA GLU A 179 14.27 -7.08 4.87
C GLU A 179 13.55 -5.75 4.68
N GLN A 180 12.95 -5.22 5.74
CA GLN A 180 12.07 -4.05 5.64
C GLN A 180 12.04 -3.31 6.98
N ILE A 181 11.94 -1.99 6.90
CA ILE A 181 11.62 -1.12 8.04
C ILE A 181 10.49 -0.18 7.64
N VAL A 182 9.64 0.15 8.60
CA VAL A 182 8.50 1.04 8.37
C VAL A 182 8.94 2.49 8.47
N VAL A 183 8.58 3.28 7.46
CA VAL A 183 8.51 4.74 7.53
C VAL A 183 7.08 5.12 7.17
N CYS A 184 6.29 5.45 8.18
CA CYS A 184 4.85 5.69 8.01
C CYS A 184 4.53 7.17 8.01
N ALA A 185 3.86 7.64 6.95
CA ALA A 185 3.41 9.03 6.83
C ALA A 185 2.01 9.26 7.41
N ALA A 186 1.33 8.20 7.85
CA ALA A 186 -0.01 8.25 8.41
C ALA A 186 -0.07 7.55 9.76
N GLU A 187 -0.96 7.99 10.61
CA GLU A 187 -1.19 7.43 11.94
C GLU A 187 -2.47 6.59 11.97
N HIS A 188 -2.50 5.62 12.88
CA HIS A 188 -3.71 4.85 13.10
C HIS A 188 -4.61 5.57 14.12
N PRO A 189 -5.87 5.89 13.77
CA PRO A 189 -6.71 6.78 14.59
C PRO A 189 -7.11 6.19 15.94
N ILE A 190 -7.08 4.87 16.12
CA ILE A 190 -7.53 4.21 17.34
C ILE A 190 -6.36 3.95 18.31
N SER A 191 -5.18 3.63 17.80
CA SER A 191 -4.04 3.19 18.62
C SER A 191 -3.00 4.27 18.82
N ASN A 192 -3.22 5.47 18.27
CA ASN A 192 -2.32 6.60 18.43
C ASN A 192 -0.85 6.22 18.12
N ILE A 193 -0.64 5.55 17.00
CA ILE A 193 0.66 5.14 16.53
C ILE A 193 1.12 6.11 15.46
N GLY A 194 2.28 6.65 15.62
CA GLY A 194 2.89 7.57 14.70
C GLY A 194 3.92 8.42 15.40
N ARG A 195 4.79 9.07 14.61
CA ARG A 195 5.88 9.87 15.18
C ARG A 195 5.45 11.22 15.71
N SER A 196 4.28 11.70 15.29
CA SER A 196 3.69 12.91 15.86
C SER A 196 3.14 12.74 17.27
N PHE A 197 3.20 11.49 17.83
CA PHE A 197 2.84 11.23 19.21
C PHE A 197 4.06 11.35 20.12
N HIS A 198 4.01 12.32 21.02
CA HIS A 198 4.97 12.48 22.11
C HIS A 198 4.31 12.07 23.44
N ASP A 199 4.99 11.22 24.22
CA ASP A 199 4.50 10.76 25.53
C ASP A 199 3.05 10.19 25.51
N GLY A 200 2.68 9.55 24.40
CA GLY A 200 1.33 8.99 24.22
C GLY A 200 0.24 10.02 23.98
N GLN A 201 0.61 11.27 23.71
CA GLN A 201 -0.32 12.38 23.46
C GLN A 201 -0.20 12.85 22.00
N GLN A 202 -1.33 13.05 21.35
CA GLN A 202 -1.35 13.68 20.05
C GLN A 202 -1.14 15.19 20.19
N PRO A 203 -0.17 15.80 19.47
CA PRO A 203 0.04 17.23 19.54
C PRO A 203 -1.17 18.02 19.01
N PRO A 204 -1.33 19.29 19.41
CA PRO A 204 -2.35 20.18 18.86
C PRO A 204 -2.29 20.27 17.32
N PRO A 205 -3.41 20.58 16.63
CA PRO A 205 -3.45 20.62 15.17
C PRO A 205 -2.44 21.54 14.48
N ASP A 206 -2.05 22.62 15.14
CA ASP A 206 -1.06 23.57 14.69
C ASP A 206 0.36 23.03 14.79
N GLU A 207 0.68 22.27 15.83
CA GLU A 207 1.99 21.64 16.00
C GLU A 207 2.17 20.44 15.07
N ARG A 208 1.11 19.71 14.74
CA ARG A 208 1.16 18.59 13.79
C ARG A 208 1.70 18.96 12.41
N ARG A 209 1.50 20.22 11.99
CA ARG A 209 2.00 20.70 10.70
C ARG A 209 3.50 20.88 10.69
N THR A 210 4.11 21.18 11.84
CA THR A 210 5.56 21.34 11.95
C THR A 210 6.28 20.01 12.05
N GLU A 211 5.65 18.99 12.64
CA GLU A 211 6.22 17.66 12.77
C GLU A 211 6.17 16.84 11.47
N ALA A 212 5.26 17.13 10.56
CA ALA A 212 5.18 16.45 9.26
C ALA A 212 6.49 16.51 8.45
N GLY A 213 7.31 17.54 8.66
CA GLY A 213 8.65 17.65 8.05
C GLY A 213 9.72 16.81 8.75
N LEU A 214 9.62 16.63 10.06
CA LEU A 214 10.56 15.82 10.85
C LEU A 214 10.35 14.33 10.62
N TYR A 215 9.18 13.94 10.22
CA TYR A 215 8.79 12.56 9.93
C TYR A 215 9.71 11.84 8.93
N PHE A 216 10.26 12.59 7.98
CA PHE A 216 11.16 12.10 6.94
C PHE A 216 12.62 12.44 7.19
N ALA A 217 12.93 13.15 8.26
CA ALA A 217 14.28 13.62 8.56
C ALA A 217 15.05 12.73 9.54
N GLU A 218 14.39 11.80 10.20
CA GLU A 218 14.95 10.82 11.11
C GLU A 218 15.12 9.46 10.44
#